data_5b2fa4c215660eaf04a0d310193be1fe
#
_entry.id   5b2fa4c215660eaf04a0d310193be1fe
#
_cell.length_a   1.000
_cell.length_b   1.000
_cell.length_c   1.000
_cell.angle_alpha   90.00
_cell.angle_beta   90.00
_cell.angle_gamma   90.00
#
_symmetry.space_group_name_H-M   'P 1'
#
loop_
_entity.id
_entity.type
_entity.pdbx_description
1 polymer ?
#
loop_
_entity_poly.entity_id
_entity_poly.type
_entity_poly.pdbx_seq_one_letter_code
_entity_poly.pdbx_strand_id
1 'polypeptide(L)'
;MLHGREPDCAALQELLDAARLSRSAALVVRGEPGVGKTALLEYAAEHAAGLRVLRGTGVQSEVTLPFAALHQLLYPVLDQLPGLPTPQSAALSAAFGLTPGRSDDPFLVAVAVLSLVSEVSAGEGLLCLVDDAQWLDRPSADALIFVARRLDAEGVVLLFGARDDDQCNFTPSCV
;
A
#
# COMPACT_ATOMS: atom_id res chain seq x y z
N MET A 1 -4.62 -23.90 -1.97
CA MET A 1 -4.26 -24.06 -0.53
C MET A 1 -2.73 -24.09 -0.44
N LEU A 2 -2.13 -23.19 0.33
CA LEU A 2 -0.67 -23.08 0.48
C LEU A 2 -0.22 -24.10 1.55
N HIS A 3 0.33 -25.22 1.11
CA HIS A 3 0.79 -26.27 2.02
C HIS A 3 1.95 -25.79 2.90
N GLY A 4 1.85 -26.03 4.22
CA GLY A 4 2.86 -25.64 5.21
C GLY A 4 2.86 -24.15 5.54
N ARG A 5 1.83 -23.39 5.13
CA ARG A 5 1.67 -21.96 5.38
C ARG A 5 0.37 -21.64 6.13
N GLU A 6 -0.19 -22.63 6.79
CA GLU A 6 -1.45 -22.49 7.53
C GLU A 6 -1.41 -21.36 8.57
N PRO A 7 -0.33 -21.18 9.36
CA PRO A 7 -0.24 -20.05 10.30
C PRO A 7 -0.23 -18.69 9.61
N ASP A 8 0.50 -18.57 8.47
CA ASP A 8 0.55 -17.32 7.70
C ASP A 8 -0.82 -16.98 7.12
N CYS A 9 -1.52 -17.98 6.57
CA CYS A 9 -2.87 -17.82 6.05
C CYS A 9 -3.86 -17.41 7.15
N ALA A 10 -3.76 -17.98 8.35
CA ALA A 10 -4.59 -17.60 9.49
C ALA A 10 -4.35 -16.15 9.92
N ALA A 11 -3.09 -15.73 10.03
CA ALA A 11 -2.74 -14.34 10.35
C ALA A 11 -3.27 -13.35 9.30
N LEU A 12 -3.17 -13.69 8.01
CA LEU A 12 -3.75 -12.86 6.94
C LEU A 12 -5.27 -12.78 7.06
N GLN A 13 -5.94 -13.89 7.38
CA GLN A 13 -7.39 -13.89 7.55
C GLN A 13 -7.81 -13.00 8.73
N GLU A 14 -7.09 -13.05 9.87
CA GLU A 14 -7.33 -12.18 11.01
C GLU A 14 -7.19 -10.69 10.66
N LEU A 15 -6.19 -10.33 9.82
CA LEU A 15 -6.01 -8.96 9.34
C LEU A 15 -7.18 -8.52 8.45
N LEU A 16 -7.64 -9.36 7.54
CA LEU A 16 -8.78 -9.06 6.67
C LEU A 16 -10.07 -8.91 7.47
N ASP A 17 -10.27 -9.76 8.48
CA ASP A 17 -11.43 -9.67 9.38
C ASP A 17 -11.39 -8.40 10.23
N ALA A 18 -10.19 -7.99 10.68
CA ALA A 18 -10.00 -6.73 11.39
C ALA A 18 -10.35 -5.52 10.50
N ALA A 19 -9.95 -5.53 9.22
CA ALA A 19 -10.29 -4.46 8.27
C ALA A 19 -11.80 -4.32 8.06
N ARG A 20 -12.52 -5.43 7.96
CA ARG A 20 -14.00 -5.43 7.88
C ARG A 20 -14.67 -4.82 9.11
N LEU A 21 -13.97 -4.80 10.24
CA LEU A 21 -14.38 -4.16 11.49
C LEU A 21 -13.77 -2.76 11.66
N SER A 22 -13.36 -2.11 10.56
CA SER A 22 -12.74 -0.79 10.53
C SER A 22 -11.46 -0.69 11.36
N ARG A 23 -10.68 -1.75 11.50
CA ARG A 23 -9.36 -1.74 12.12
C ARG A 23 -8.29 -1.85 11.05
N SER A 24 -7.36 -0.91 11.05
CA SER A 24 -6.27 -0.87 10.08
C SER A 24 -5.04 -1.63 10.56
N ALA A 25 -4.24 -2.13 9.61
CA ALA A 25 -2.99 -2.79 9.90
C ALA A 25 -2.00 -2.67 8.74
N ALA A 26 -0.71 -2.82 9.04
CA ALA A 26 0.33 -2.96 8.03
C ALA A 26 1.19 -4.19 8.35
N LEU A 27 1.42 -5.03 7.35
CA LEU A 27 2.23 -6.25 7.48
C LEU A 27 3.22 -6.37 6.33
N VAL A 28 4.43 -6.82 6.64
CA VAL A 28 5.45 -7.15 5.64
C VAL A 28 5.73 -8.65 5.67
N VAL A 29 5.46 -9.32 4.56
CA VAL A 29 5.86 -10.71 4.32
C VAL A 29 7.29 -10.70 3.80
N ARG A 30 8.23 -11.17 4.61
CA ARG A 30 9.65 -11.24 4.25
C ARG A 30 10.08 -12.67 3.93
N GLY A 31 11.10 -12.81 3.09
CA GLY A 31 11.71 -14.10 2.79
C GLY A 31 12.52 -14.10 1.50
N GLU A 32 13.24 -15.19 1.27
CA GLU A 32 14.06 -15.38 0.09
C GLU A 32 13.24 -15.40 -1.22
N PRO A 33 13.87 -15.17 -2.38
CA PRO A 33 13.21 -15.37 -3.67
C PRO A 33 12.61 -16.77 -3.80
N GLY A 34 11.38 -16.86 -4.32
CA GLY A 34 10.70 -18.15 -4.53
C GLY A 34 10.03 -18.78 -3.31
N VAL A 35 10.15 -18.21 -2.12
CA VAL A 35 9.55 -18.76 -0.88
C VAL A 35 8.01 -18.64 -0.82
N GLY A 36 7.37 -18.04 -1.83
CA GLY A 36 5.91 -17.96 -1.91
C GLY A 36 5.29 -16.67 -1.36
N LYS A 37 6.04 -15.55 -1.26
CA LYS A 37 5.49 -14.25 -0.83
C LYS A 37 4.32 -13.80 -1.69
N THR A 38 4.51 -13.78 -3.01
CA THR A 38 3.46 -13.44 -3.99
C THR A 38 2.22 -14.33 -3.80
N ALA A 39 2.42 -15.62 -3.54
CA ALA A 39 1.30 -16.54 -3.31
C ALA A 39 0.50 -16.21 -2.03
N LEU A 40 1.16 -15.68 -0.97
CA LEU A 40 0.48 -15.17 0.22
C LEU A 40 -0.29 -13.88 -0.07
N LEU A 41 0.27 -12.97 -0.87
CA LEU A 41 -0.45 -11.76 -1.30
C LEU A 41 -1.69 -12.13 -2.14
N GLU A 42 -1.56 -13.08 -3.07
CA GLU A 42 -2.69 -13.57 -3.86
C GLU A 42 -3.74 -14.26 -2.97
N TYR A 43 -3.31 -15.06 -2.00
CA TYR A 43 -4.22 -15.64 -1.02
C TYR A 43 -5.03 -14.55 -0.29
N ALA A 44 -4.38 -13.49 0.17
CA ALA A 44 -5.07 -12.37 0.81
C ALA A 44 -6.10 -11.72 -0.12
N ALA A 45 -5.74 -11.52 -1.40
CA ALA A 45 -6.65 -10.96 -2.39
C ALA A 45 -7.86 -11.85 -2.66
N GLU A 46 -7.66 -13.17 -2.77
CA GLU A 46 -8.74 -14.14 -2.99
C GLU A 46 -9.72 -14.20 -1.80
N HIS A 47 -9.23 -13.88 -0.58
CA HIS A 47 -10.03 -13.91 0.65
C HIS A 47 -10.50 -12.51 1.10
N ALA A 48 -10.26 -11.47 0.29
CA ALA A 48 -10.65 -10.08 0.58
C ALA A 48 -12.12 -9.75 0.25
N ALA A 49 -13.02 -10.73 0.25
CA ALA A 49 -14.44 -10.49 0.00
C ALA A 49 -14.97 -9.39 0.94
N GLY A 50 -15.65 -8.39 0.39
CA GLY A 50 -16.14 -7.22 1.12
C GLY A 50 -15.09 -6.14 1.40
N LEU A 51 -13.89 -6.26 0.83
CA LEU A 51 -12.86 -5.22 0.83
C LEU A 51 -12.56 -4.81 -0.61
N ARG A 52 -12.30 -3.53 -0.83
CA ARG A 52 -11.72 -3.07 -2.09
C ARG A 52 -10.25 -3.46 -2.15
N VAL A 53 -9.76 -3.94 -3.29
CA VAL A 53 -8.37 -4.40 -3.43
C VAL A 53 -7.63 -3.49 -4.41
N LEU A 54 -6.52 -2.89 -3.96
CA LEU A 54 -5.54 -2.19 -4.80
C LEU A 54 -4.25 -2.99 -4.87
N ARG A 55 -3.60 -2.97 -6.04
CA ARG A 55 -2.38 -3.74 -6.30
C ARG A 55 -1.29 -2.86 -6.88
N GLY A 56 -0.10 -2.97 -6.35
CA GLY A 56 1.12 -2.37 -6.86
C GLY A 56 2.28 -3.36 -6.80
N THR A 57 3.30 -3.09 -7.57
CA THR A 57 4.53 -3.90 -7.61
C THR A 57 5.73 -2.98 -7.72
N GLY A 58 6.75 -3.21 -6.90
CA GLY A 58 8.04 -2.56 -7.07
C GLY A 58 8.74 -3.08 -8.32
N VAL A 59 9.27 -2.18 -9.15
CA VAL A 59 9.95 -2.52 -10.40
C VAL A 59 11.38 -1.99 -10.36
N GLN A 60 12.38 -2.88 -10.49
CA GLN A 60 13.79 -2.52 -10.35
C GLN A 60 14.23 -1.40 -11.30
N SER A 61 13.72 -1.36 -12.52
CA SER A 61 14.03 -0.30 -13.49
C SER A 61 13.37 1.04 -13.18
N GLU A 62 12.42 1.08 -12.25
CA GLU A 62 11.62 2.26 -11.90
C GLU A 62 12.02 2.89 -10.55
N VAL A 63 12.98 2.31 -9.82
CA VAL A 63 13.42 2.80 -8.49
C VAL A 63 13.87 4.27 -8.49
N THR A 64 14.23 4.81 -9.64
CA THR A 64 14.63 6.22 -9.81
C THR A 64 13.49 7.12 -10.30
N LEU A 65 12.32 6.57 -10.62
CA LEU A 65 11.15 7.32 -11.07
C LEU A 65 10.29 7.70 -9.85
N PRO A 66 10.29 8.98 -9.43
CA PRO A 66 9.56 9.37 -8.22
C PRO A 66 8.06 9.08 -8.33
N PHE A 67 7.51 8.46 -7.30
CA PHE A 67 6.10 8.11 -7.16
C PHE A 67 5.55 7.10 -8.20
N ALA A 68 6.39 6.39 -8.95
CA ALA A 68 5.94 5.43 -9.95
C ALA A 68 5.12 4.30 -9.32
N ALA A 69 5.63 3.68 -8.27
CA ALA A 69 4.93 2.60 -7.59
C ALA A 69 3.65 3.07 -6.89
N LEU A 70 3.67 4.26 -6.30
CA LEU A 70 2.50 4.86 -5.67
C LEU A 70 1.40 5.18 -6.69
N HIS A 71 1.79 5.74 -7.85
CA HIS A 71 0.86 5.99 -8.95
C HIS A 71 0.21 4.70 -9.44
N GLN A 72 1.01 3.63 -9.64
CA GLN A 72 0.49 2.32 -10.03
C GLN A 72 -0.54 1.78 -9.04
N LEU A 73 -0.22 1.82 -7.72
CA LEU A 73 -1.10 1.34 -6.67
C LEU A 73 -2.42 2.11 -6.63
N LEU A 74 -2.37 3.44 -6.75
CA LEU A 74 -3.53 4.32 -6.59
C LEU A 74 -4.28 4.59 -7.90
N TYR A 75 -3.75 4.13 -9.04
CA TYR A 75 -4.36 4.36 -10.36
C TYR A 75 -5.87 4.05 -10.42
N PRO A 76 -6.37 2.93 -9.83
CA PRO A 76 -7.79 2.59 -9.90
C PRO A 76 -8.73 3.53 -9.11
N VAL A 77 -8.18 4.47 -8.32
CA VAL A 77 -8.93 5.37 -7.44
C VAL A 77 -8.60 6.85 -7.65
N LEU A 78 -7.89 7.18 -8.72
CA LEU A 78 -7.52 8.57 -9.04
C LEU A 78 -8.73 9.46 -9.36
N ASP A 79 -9.84 8.88 -9.74
CA ASP A 79 -11.12 9.57 -9.93
C ASP A 79 -11.68 10.17 -8.62
N GLN A 80 -11.19 9.73 -7.46
CA GLN A 80 -11.59 10.26 -6.15
C GLN A 80 -10.74 11.45 -5.69
N LEU A 81 -9.63 11.77 -6.38
CA LEU A 81 -8.78 12.93 -6.04
C LEU A 81 -9.55 14.26 -5.88
N PRO A 82 -10.57 14.57 -6.73
CA PRO A 82 -11.33 15.81 -6.57
C PRO A 82 -12.12 15.91 -5.25
N GLY A 83 -12.35 14.80 -4.55
CA GLY A 83 -13.00 14.75 -3.24
C GLY A 83 -12.09 15.20 -2.09
N LEU A 84 -10.78 15.17 -2.29
CA LEU A 84 -9.81 15.59 -1.29
C LEU A 84 -9.77 17.11 -1.12
N PRO A 85 -9.29 17.63 0.03
CA PRO A 85 -8.95 19.03 0.19
C PRO A 85 -8.05 19.54 -0.94
N THR A 86 -8.33 20.71 -1.49
CA THR A 86 -7.65 21.25 -2.69
C THR A 86 -6.12 21.18 -2.62
N PRO A 87 -5.43 21.52 -1.52
CA PRO A 87 -3.97 21.40 -1.46
C PRO A 87 -3.48 19.96 -1.61
N GLN A 88 -4.17 18.99 -1.02
CA GLN A 88 -3.83 17.57 -1.10
C GLN A 88 -4.07 17.01 -2.51
N SER A 89 -5.23 17.30 -3.10
CA SER A 89 -5.56 16.92 -4.47
C SER A 89 -4.54 17.49 -5.46
N ALA A 90 -4.17 18.76 -5.31
CA ALA A 90 -3.18 19.42 -6.16
C ALA A 90 -1.78 18.79 -6.02
N ALA A 91 -1.33 18.53 -4.78
CA ALA A 91 -0.02 17.93 -4.52
C ALA A 91 0.09 16.52 -5.13
N LEU A 92 -0.92 15.68 -4.94
CA LEU A 92 -0.91 14.31 -5.46
C LEU A 92 -1.05 14.29 -6.99
N SER A 93 -1.89 15.17 -7.56
CA SER A 93 -2.00 15.34 -9.01
C SER A 93 -0.68 15.80 -9.65
N ALA A 94 0.03 16.72 -9.01
CA ALA A 94 1.33 17.17 -9.50
C ALA A 94 2.42 16.09 -9.34
N ALA A 95 2.41 15.33 -8.24
CA ALA A 95 3.32 14.21 -8.04
C ALA A 95 3.16 13.12 -9.11
N PHE A 96 1.94 12.89 -9.57
CA PHE A 96 1.61 11.91 -10.61
C PHE A 96 1.66 12.49 -12.04
N GLY A 97 2.04 13.77 -12.20
CA GLY A 97 2.11 14.41 -13.53
C GLY A 97 0.74 14.62 -14.20
N LEU A 98 -0.35 14.59 -13.46
CA LEU A 98 -1.71 14.81 -13.95
C LEU A 98 -1.99 16.32 -14.19
N THR A 99 -1.21 17.19 -13.56
CA THR A 99 -1.28 18.64 -13.71
C THR A 99 0.12 19.21 -13.95
N PRO A 100 0.24 20.37 -14.65
CA PRO A 100 1.53 21.03 -14.79
C PRO A 100 2.10 21.43 -13.42
N GLY A 101 3.41 21.22 -13.24
CA GLY A 101 4.13 21.56 -12.01
C GLY A 101 4.76 20.32 -11.38
N ARG A 102 5.49 20.53 -10.29
CA ARG A 102 6.07 19.46 -9.48
C ARG A 102 5.52 19.60 -8.07
N SER A 103 5.25 18.49 -7.42
CA SER A 103 5.00 18.53 -5.98
C SER A 103 6.36 18.55 -5.27
N ASP A 104 6.70 19.67 -4.68
CA ASP A 104 7.95 19.85 -3.92
C ASP A 104 7.76 19.57 -2.42
N ASP A 105 6.57 19.16 -2.00
CA ASP A 105 6.25 18.84 -0.61
C ASP A 105 5.89 17.35 -0.43
N PRO A 106 6.88 16.49 -0.09
CA PRO A 106 6.65 15.06 0.14
C PRO A 106 5.69 14.79 1.31
N PHE A 107 5.67 15.66 2.31
CA PHE A 107 4.76 15.53 3.44
C PHE A 107 3.31 15.72 3.00
N LEU A 108 3.04 16.73 2.19
CA LEU A 108 1.69 16.99 1.68
C LEU A 108 1.20 15.86 0.75
N VAL A 109 2.11 15.28 -0.05
CA VAL A 109 1.80 14.08 -0.85
C VAL A 109 1.44 12.91 0.06
N ALA A 110 2.22 12.64 1.10
CA ALA A 110 1.95 11.54 2.02
C ALA A 110 0.62 11.72 2.79
N VAL A 111 0.31 12.96 3.19
CA VAL A 111 -1.00 13.30 3.80
C VAL A 111 -2.13 13.11 2.79
N ALA A 112 -1.94 13.49 1.54
CA ALA A 112 -2.93 13.28 0.48
C ALA A 112 -3.20 11.79 0.24
N VAL A 113 -2.16 10.94 0.25
CA VAL A 113 -2.30 9.48 0.15
C VAL A 113 -3.10 8.93 1.34
N LEU A 114 -2.78 9.36 2.57
CA LEU A 114 -3.53 8.95 3.76
C LEU A 114 -5.02 9.31 3.64
N SER A 115 -5.32 10.55 3.24
CA SER A 115 -6.70 10.99 3.05
C SER A 115 -7.40 10.19 1.95
N LEU A 116 -6.72 9.92 0.83
CA LEU A 116 -7.29 9.16 -0.28
C LEU A 116 -7.63 7.72 0.13
N VAL A 117 -6.70 7.00 0.79
CA VAL A 117 -6.97 5.63 1.21
C VAL A 117 -8.05 5.55 2.29
N SER A 118 -8.17 6.57 3.16
CA SER A 118 -9.26 6.68 4.13
C SER A 118 -10.61 6.91 3.46
N GLU A 119 -10.69 7.78 2.46
CA GLU A 119 -11.90 7.98 1.66
C GLU A 119 -12.31 6.72 0.90
N VAL A 120 -11.33 6.06 0.25
CA VAL A 120 -11.56 4.83 -0.54
C VAL A 120 -12.03 3.67 0.33
N SER A 121 -11.57 3.60 1.58
CA SER A 121 -11.95 2.54 2.53
C SER A 121 -13.31 2.76 3.17
N ALA A 122 -13.90 3.96 3.05
CA ALA A 122 -15.16 4.29 3.67
C ALA A 122 -16.29 3.38 3.17
N GLY A 123 -16.82 2.56 4.07
CA GLY A 123 -17.95 1.64 3.81
C GLY A 123 -17.57 0.19 3.54
N GLU A 124 -16.51 -0.11 2.79
CA GLU A 124 -16.16 -1.49 2.41
C GLU A 124 -14.80 -1.94 2.97
N GLY A 125 -13.98 -1.02 3.51
CA GLY A 125 -12.59 -1.29 3.84
C GLY A 125 -11.70 -1.45 2.60
N LEU A 126 -10.37 -1.51 2.82
CA LEU A 126 -9.39 -1.47 1.75
C LEU A 126 -8.23 -2.41 2.02
N LEU A 127 -7.87 -3.21 1.03
CA LEU A 127 -6.64 -4.00 1.00
C LEU A 127 -5.70 -3.45 -0.07
N CYS A 128 -4.55 -2.93 0.35
CA CYS A 128 -3.47 -2.52 -0.54
C CYS A 128 -2.38 -3.60 -0.55
N LEU A 129 -2.13 -4.19 -1.69
CA LEU A 129 -1.09 -5.20 -1.90
C LEU A 129 0.07 -4.58 -2.66
N VAL A 130 1.27 -4.71 -2.13
CA VAL A 130 2.49 -4.23 -2.79
C VAL A 130 3.50 -5.36 -2.82
N ASP A 131 3.70 -5.97 -3.99
CA ASP A 131 4.72 -7.00 -4.15
C ASP A 131 6.09 -6.38 -4.50
N ASP A 132 7.15 -7.14 -4.28
CA ASP A 132 8.53 -6.71 -4.53
C ASP A 132 8.86 -5.31 -3.95
N ALA A 133 8.44 -5.05 -2.72
CA ALA A 133 8.56 -3.75 -2.05
C ALA A 133 10.02 -3.25 -1.92
N GLN A 134 11.03 -4.12 -2.05
CA GLN A 134 12.45 -3.74 -2.12
C GLN A 134 12.77 -2.89 -3.36
N TRP A 135 11.93 -2.92 -4.40
CA TRP A 135 12.09 -2.14 -5.64
C TRP A 135 11.18 -0.92 -5.72
N LEU A 136 10.56 -0.53 -4.60
CA LEU A 136 9.83 0.73 -4.55
C LEU A 136 10.80 1.92 -4.74
N ASP A 137 10.38 2.91 -5.50
CA ASP A 137 11.04 4.20 -5.50
C ASP A 137 10.95 4.85 -4.12
N ARG A 138 11.97 5.61 -3.73
CA ARG A 138 12.08 6.16 -2.38
C ARG A 138 10.88 7.03 -1.98
N PRO A 139 10.38 7.96 -2.81
CA PRO A 139 9.20 8.74 -2.47
C PRO A 139 7.93 7.91 -2.24
N SER A 140 7.70 6.88 -3.05
CA SER A 140 6.58 5.93 -2.84
C SER A 140 6.71 5.18 -1.52
N ALA A 141 7.89 4.65 -1.22
CA ALA A 141 8.16 3.93 0.03
C ALA A 141 7.94 4.83 1.25
N ASP A 142 8.48 6.06 1.24
CA ASP A 142 8.35 7.02 2.34
C ASP A 142 6.87 7.40 2.57
N ALA A 143 6.09 7.62 1.50
CA ALA A 143 4.65 7.91 1.60
C ALA A 143 3.87 6.72 2.18
N LEU A 144 4.13 5.49 1.72
CA LEU A 144 3.45 4.29 2.23
C LEU A 144 3.81 3.99 3.70
N ILE A 145 5.07 4.21 4.10
CA ILE A 145 5.49 4.09 5.51
C ILE A 145 4.80 5.16 6.37
N PHE A 146 4.69 6.39 5.87
CA PHE A 146 3.96 7.45 6.56
C PHE A 146 2.50 7.08 6.81
N VAL A 147 1.83 6.54 5.79
CA VAL A 147 0.45 6.05 5.87
C VAL A 147 0.35 4.90 6.88
N ALA A 148 1.19 3.87 6.75
CA ALA A 148 1.19 2.69 7.62
C ALA A 148 1.27 3.03 9.12
N ARG A 149 1.98 4.11 9.46
CA ARG A 149 2.14 4.56 10.86
C ARG A 149 0.98 5.41 11.40
N ARG A 150 0.04 5.79 10.56
CA ARG A 150 -1.06 6.72 10.91
C ARG A 150 -2.45 6.14 10.72
N LEU A 151 -2.53 5.00 10.07
CA LEU A 151 -3.77 4.24 9.97
C LEU A 151 -4.15 3.67 11.35
N ASP A 152 -5.44 3.74 11.69
CA ASP A 152 -5.99 3.23 12.95
C ASP A 152 -7.38 2.59 12.71
N ALA A 153 -8.41 3.39 12.50
CA ALA A 153 -9.80 2.96 12.45
C ALA A 153 -10.46 3.12 11.07
N GLU A 154 -9.67 3.15 10.01
CA GLU A 154 -10.16 3.34 8.63
C GLU A 154 -10.54 2.02 7.94
N GLY A 155 -10.10 0.88 8.49
CA GLY A 155 -10.30 -0.42 7.85
C GLY A 155 -9.39 -0.64 6.65
N VAL A 156 -8.14 -0.15 6.73
CA VAL A 156 -7.14 -0.28 5.67
C VAL A 156 -6.07 -1.29 6.06
N VAL A 157 -5.85 -2.30 5.23
CA VAL A 157 -4.70 -3.21 5.35
C VAL A 157 -3.68 -2.88 4.26
N LEU A 158 -2.44 -2.62 4.69
CA LEU A 158 -1.28 -2.53 3.81
C LEU A 158 -0.46 -3.81 3.92
N LEU A 159 -0.41 -4.61 2.87
CA LEU A 159 0.33 -5.86 2.84
C LEU A 159 1.46 -5.79 1.81
N PHE A 160 2.69 -5.95 2.29
CA PHE A 160 3.90 -5.86 1.48
C PHE A 160 4.59 -7.20 1.36
N GLY A 161 5.04 -7.55 0.15
CA GLY A 161 5.98 -8.62 -0.11
C GLY A 161 7.39 -8.05 -0.31
N ALA A 162 8.37 -8.43 0.50
CA ALA A 162 9.73 -7.94 0.38
C ALA A 162 10.75 -9.07 0.49
N ARG A 163 11.92 -8.89 -0.14
CA ARG A 163 13.06 -9.80 0.07
C ARG A 163 13.71 -9.57 1.43
N ASP A 164 14.31 -10.61 1.94
CA ASP A 164 15.05 -10.58 3.21
C ASP A 164 16.52 -10.27 2.91
N ASP A 165 16.78 -9.06 2.40
CA ASP A 165 18.13 -8.56 2.17
C ASP A 165 18.37 -7.24 2.91
N ASP A 166 19.64 -6.98 3.28
CA ASP A 166 20.05 -5.80 4.07
C ASP A 166 19.81 -4.46 3.35
N GLN A 167 19.45 -4.47 2.07
CA GLN A 167 19.18 -3.28 1.27
C GLN A 167 17.71 -2.88 1.25
N CYS A 168 16.84 -3.66 1.89
CA CYS A 168 15.42 -3.32 1.99
C CYS A 168 15.22 -2.14 2.94
N ASN A 169 15.21 -0.92 2.40
CA ASN A 169 14.90 0.32 3.13
C ASN A 169 13.43 0.40 3.58
N PHE A 170 12.63 -0.62 3.26
CA PHE A 170 11.24 -0.69 3.63
C PHE A 170 11.10 -1.43 4.97
N THR A 171 11.14 -0.68 6.06
CA THR A 171 10.84 -1.17 7.41
C THR A 171 9.69 -0.35 7.98
N PRO A 172 8.43 -0.72 7.73
CA PRO A 172 7.40 -0.34 8.67
C PRO A 172 7.79 -1.08 9.96
N SER A 173 8.13 -0.31 10.99
CA SER A 173 8.25 -0.88 12.34
C SER A 173 6.90 -1.54 12.60
N CYS A 174 6.90 -2.86 12.87
CA CYS A 174 5.70 -3.57 13.25
C CYS A 174 4.99 -2.78 14.37
N VAL A 175 3.76 -2.43 14.14
CA VAL A 175 2.82 -2.01 15.17
C VAL A 175 2.05 -3.25 15.57
#